data_6e23914c7edc87e0e2de3f23aacd3a70
#
_entry.id   6e23914c7edc87e0e2de3f23aacd3a70
#
_cell.length_a   1.000
_cell.length_b   1.000
_cell.length_c   1.000
_cell.angle_alpha   90.00
_cell.angle_beta   90.00
_cell.angle_gamma   90.00
#
_symmetry.space_group_name_H-M   'P 1'
#
loop_
_entity.id
_entity.type
_entity.pdbx_description
1 polymer ?
#
loop_
_entity_poly.entity_id
_entity_poly.type
_entity_poly.pdbx_seq_one_letter_code
_entity_poly.pdbx_strand_id
1 'polypeptide(L)'
;PKPIKEEKLIVALDAVNDPGNLGTIIRLCDWFGIQELVCSQQTVDCYNTKVVQATMGSLTRVNINYVDLPEFLLQTQLAVFGTYMDGDNIYKLALPESGILVMGNEANGISDTVSKIVTSRLAIPRFGALKSTESLNVATATAILLSEFKR
;
A
#
# COMPACT_ATOMS: atom_id res chain seq x y z
N PRO A 1 -11.82 3.63 14.51
CA PRO A 1 -10.51 3.02 14.34
C PRO A 1 -9.70 3.07 15.61
N LYS A 2 -8.90 2.06 15.83
CA LYS A 2 -8.03 1.94 16.98
C LYS A 2 -6.69 2.65 16.71
N PRO A 3 -5.92 2.98 17.75
CA PRO A 3 -4.57 3.49 17.53
C PRO A 3 -3.73 2.54 16.68
N ILE A 4 -2.87 3.11 15.83
CA ILE A 4 -2.02 2.34 14.91
C ILE A 4 -0.87 1.70 15.70
N LYS A 5 -0.68 0.39 15.50
CA LYS A 5 0.45 -0.33 16.10
C LYS A 5 1.57 -0.47 15.08
N GLU A 6 2.74 0.05 15.39
CA GLU A 6 3.89 0.06 14.47
C GLU A 6 4.88 -1.06 14.81
N GLU A 7 4.40 -2.29 14.86
CA GLU A 7 5.20 -3.47 15.24
C GLU A 7 5.51 -4.38 14.07
N LYS A 8 4.62 -4.41 13.07
CA LYS A 8 4.70 -5.32 11.94
C LYS A 8 4.59 -4.55 10.63
N LEU A 9 4.37 -5.26 9.54
CA LEU A 9 4.17 -4.62 8.26
C LEU A 9 2.84 -3.88 8.23
N ILE A 10 2.89 -2.62 7.85
CA ILE A 10 1.74 -1.74 7.66
C ILE A 10 1.62 -1.44 6.17
N VAL A 11 0.41 -1.42 5.64
CA VAL A 11 0.14 -0.92 4.29
C VAL A 11 -0.37 0.52 4.39
N ALA A 12 0.21 1.41 3.61
CA ALA A 12 -0.21 2.80 3.53
C ALA A 12 -0.63 3.15 2.11
N LEU A 13 -1.72 3.89 1.98
CA LEU A 13 -2.27 4.27 0.67
C LEU A 13 -2.18 5.78 0.48
N ASP A 14 -1.50 6.18 -0.58
CA ASP A 14 -1.32 7.59 -0.93
C ASP A 14 -2.30 7.96 -2.05
N ALA A 15 -3.47 8.42 -1.66
CA ALA A 15 -4.54 8.88 -2.56
C ALA A 15 -5.05 7.79 -3.52
N VAL A 16 -5.31 6.61 -3.01
CA VAL A 16 -6.01 5.57 -3.76
C VAL A 16 -7.48 5.94 -3.82
N ASN A 17 -7.98 6.26 -5.02
CA ASN A 17 -9.30 6.87 -5.19
C ASN A 17 -10.37 5.90 -5.71
N ASP A 18 -9.98 4.83 -6.37
CA ASP A 18 -10.95 3.88 -6.91
C ASP A 18 -11.50 2.98 -5.81
N PRO A 19 -12.84 2.98 -5.59
CA PRO A 19 -13.44 2.15 -4.53
C PRO A 19 -13.18 0.65 -4.70
N GLY A 20 -13.12 0.16 -5.93
CA GLY A 20 -12.83 -1.24 -6.20
C GLY A 20 -11.40 -1.61 -5.80
N ASN A 21 -10.44 -0.75 -6.10
CA ASN A 21 -9.05 -0.97 -5.68
C ASN A 21 -8.92 -0.96 -4.16
N LEU A 22 -9.54 0.01 -3.49
CA LEU A 22 -9.50 0.05 -2.03
C LEU A 22 -10.11 -1.21 -1.42
N GLY A 23 -11.27 -1.63 -1.92
CA GLY A 23 -11.92 -2.84 -1.43
C GLY A 23 -11.05 -4.07 -1.60
N THR A 24 -10.41 -4.23 -2.76
CA THR A 24 -9.50 -5.34 -3.02
C THR A 24 -8.29 -5.28 -2.09
N ILE A 25 -7.72 -4.10 -1.88
CA ILE A 25 -6.57 -3.93 -0.98
C ILE A 25 -6.94 -4.29 0.46
N ILE A 26 -8.11 -3.90 0.92
CA ILE A 26 -8.59 -4.29 2.27
C ILE A 26 -8.68 -5.82 2.39
N ARG A 27 -9.23 -6.50 1.38
CA ARG A 27 -9.30 -7.96 1.38
C ARG A 27 -7.92 -8.59 1.36
N LEU A 28 -6.97 -8.01 0.63
CA LEU A 28 -5.60 -8.50 0.60
C LEU A 28 -4.91 -8.32 1.96
N CYS A 29 -5.12 -7.19 2.61
CA CYS A 29 -4.62 -6.97 3.96
C CYS A 29 -5.14 -8.05 4.92
N ASP A 30 -6.43 -8.33 4.86
CA ASP A 30 -7.04 -9.39 5.68
C ASP A 30 -6.43 -10.76 5.34
N TRP A 31 -6.29 -11.08 4.06
CA TRP A 31 -5.75 -12.35 3.60
C TRP A 31 -4.32 -12.58 4.08
N PHE A 32 -3.48 -11.56 3.98
CA PHE A 32 -2.06 -11.66 4.34
C PHE A 32 -1.76 -11.32 5.81
N GLY A 33 -2.80 -11.14 6.62
CA GLY A 33 -2.61 -10.87 8.04
C GLY A 33 -2.05 -9.48 8.35
N ILE A 34 -2.28 -8.52 7.46
CA ILE A 34 -1.94 -7.12 7.70
C ILE A 34 -3.03 -6.53 8.59
N GLN A 35 -2.64 -6.10 9.78
CA GLN A 35 -3.59 -5.59 10.77
C GLN A 35 -3.86 -4.10 10.64
N GLU A 36 -2.91 -3.34 10.09
CA GLU A 36 -2.98 -1.88 10.00
C GLU A 36 -2.95 -1.42 8.55
N LEU A 37 -3.98 -0.70 8.14
CA LEU A 37 -4.06 -0.02 6.85
C LEU A 37 -4.19 1.47 7.13
N VAL A 38 -3.22 2.25 6.69
CA VAL A 38 -3.18 3.69 6.91
C VAL A 38 -3.44 4.38 5.58
N CYS A 39 -4.48 5.20 5.53
CA CYS A 39 -4.89 5.89 4.31
C CYS A 39 -4.63 7.37 4.43
N SER A 40 -4.15 7.98 3.34
CA SER A 40 -4.12 9.44 3.24
C SER A 40 -5.57 9.97 3.26
N GLN A 41 -5.73 11.24 3.62
CA GLN A 41 -7.05 11.87 3.64
C GLN A 41 -7.67 11.99 2.25
N GLN A 42 -6.86 11.90 1.19
CA GLN A 42 -7.32 11.91 -0.19
C GLN A 42 -7.79 10.54 -0.69
N THR A 43 -7.52 9.48 0.07
CA THR A 43 -7.98 8.14 -0.27
C THR A 43 -9.50 8.04 -0.13
N VAL A 44 -10.14 7.30 -1.04
CA VAL A 44 -11.59 7.13 -1.03
C VAL A 44 -12.06 6.55 0.31
N ASP A 45 -13.24 6.95 0.77
CA ASP A 45 -13.80 6.52 2.05
C ASP A 45 -14.06 5.01 2.05
N CYS A 46 -13.50 4.31 3.04
CA CYS A 46 -13.65 2.86 3.18
C CYS A 46 -15.10 2.43 3.47
N TYR A 47 -15.95 3.35 3.89
CA TYR A 47 -17.38 3.11 4.08
C TYR A 47 -18.23 3.43 2.86
N ASN A 48 -17.60 3.81 1.72
CA ASN A 48 -18.30 3.93 0.45
C ASN A 48 -18.99 2.59 0.13
N THR A 49 -20.22 2.63 -0.37
CA THR A 49 -21.02 1.42 -0.65
C THR A 49 -20.28 0.42 -1.53
N LYS A 50 -19.59 0.91 -2.58
CA LYS A 50 -18.84 0.03 -3.48
C LYS A 50 -17.64 -0.64 -2.77
N VAL A 51 -16.99 0.07 -1.86
CA VAL A 51 -15.89 -0.50 -1.08
C VAL A 51 -16.43 -1.58 -0.15
N VAL A 52 -17.51 -1.30 0.57
CA VAL A 52 -18.11 -2.27 1.50
C VAL A 52 -18.51 -3.55 0.77
N GLN A 53 -19.12 -3.44 -0.41
CA GLN A 53 -19.47 -4.62 -1.21
C GLN A 53 -18.24 -5.41 -1.64
N ALA A 54 -17.16 -4.72 -2.02
CA ALA A 54 -15.93 -5.37 -2.47
C ALA A 54 -15.18 -6.09 -1.33
N THR A 55 -15.29 -5.61 -0.09
CA THR A 55 -14.55 -6.19 1.03
C THR A 55 -15.18 -7.45 1.60
N MET A 56 -16.48 -7.63 1.41
CA MET A 56 -17.21 -8.82 1.88
C MET A 56 -16.97 -9.09 3.38
N GLY A 57 -16.92 -8.04 4.20
CA GLY A 57 -16.79 -8.15 5.67
C GLY A 57 -15.37 -8.01 6.21
N SER A 58 -14.35 -7.90 5.36
CA SER A 58 -12.96 -7.74 5.82
C SER A 58 -12.72 -6.44 6.61
N LEU A 59 -13.60 -5.45 6.49
CA LEU A 59 -13.50 -4.20 7.25
C LEU A 59 -13.41 -4.40 8.76
N THR A 60 -13.98 -5.48 9.30
CA THR A 60 -13.98 -5.72 10.74
C THR A 60 -12.66 -6.27 11.28
N ARG A 61 -11.78 -6.78 10.40
CA ARG A 61 -10.52 -7.41 10.80
C ARG A 61 -9.29 -6.56 10.53
N VAL A 62 -9.43 -5.51 9.75
CA VAL A 62 -8.33 -4.61 9.41
C VAL A 62 -8.61 -3.26 10.06
N ASN A 63 -7.65 -2.77 10.85
CA ASN A 63 -7.78 -1.46 11.48
C ASN A 63 -7.41 -0.39 10.44
N ILE A 64 -8.38 0.43 10.04
CA ILE A 64 -8.20 1.42 8.98
C ILE A 64 -8.22 2.81 9.59
N ASN A 65 -7.15 3.58 9.39
CA ASN A 65 -7.04 4.96 9.84
C ASN A 65 -6.78 5.89 8.66
N TYR A 66 -7.47 7.02 8.64
CA TYR A 66 -7.22 8.12 7.71
C TYR A 66 -6.40 9.18 8.42
N VAL A 67 -5.25 9.52 7.86
CA VAL A 67 -4.27 10.39 8.51
C VAL A 67 -3.70 11.41 7.51
N ASP A 68 -3.02 12.42 8.03
CA ASP A 68 -2.08 13.20 7.22
C ASP A 68 -0.89 12.27 6.95
N LEU A 69 -0.85 11.68 5.77
CA LEU A 69 0.11 10.62 5.49
C LEU A 69 1.57 11.09 5.56
N PRO A 70 1.95 12.24 4.98
CA PRO A 70 3.33 12.72 5.15
C PRO A 70 3.73 12.88 6.61
N GLU A 71 2.86 13.46 7.43
CA GLU A 71 3.15 13.63 8.86
C GLU A 71 3.32 12.28 9.56
N PHE A 72 2.44 11.33 9.30
CA PHE A 72 2.55 9.98 9.87
C PHE A 72 3.89 9.34 9.49
N LEU A 73 4.28 9.42 8.22
CA LEU A 73 5.51 8.82 7.74
C LEU A 73 6.77 9.52 8.29
N LEU A 74 6.70 10.82 8.55
CA LEU A 74 7.83 11.55 9.15
C LEU A 74 8.07 11.16 10.61
N GLN A 75 7.05 10.70 11.30
CA GLN A 75 7.13 10.35 12.73
C GLN A 75 7.45 8.88 12.98
N THR A 76 7.35 8.02 11.97
CA THR A 76 7.57 6.59 12.16
C THR A 76 9.04 6.26 12.36
N GLN A 77 9.29 5.21 13.16
CA GLN A 77 10.62 4.61 13.30
C GLN A 77 10.84 3.47 12.30
N LEU A 78 9.80 3.06 11.57
CA LEU A 78 9.87 1.96 10.63
C LEU A 78 10.46 2.43 9.29
N ALA A 79 11.06 1.50 8.55
CA ALA A 79 11.44 1.75 7.18
C ALA A 79 10.20 2.00 6.33
N VAL A 80 10.30 2.92 5.38
CA VAL A 80 9.20 3.27 4.47
C VAL A 80 9.55 2.79 3.07
N PHE A 81 8.80 1.81 2.59
CA PHE A 81 8.96 1.23 1.26
C PHE A 81 7.97 1.88 0.30
N GLY A 82 8.43 2.28 -0.85
CA GLY A 82 7.56 2.76 -1.91
C GLY A 82 7.80 2.01 -3.20
N THR A 83 6.77 1.91 -4.05
CA THR A 83 6.86 1.20 -5.32
C THR A 83 7.08 2.18 -6.46
N TYR A 84 8.10 1.91 -7.26
CA TYR A 84 8.51 2.75 -8.37
C TYR A 84 9.00 1.87 -9.52
N MET A 85 8.91 2.38 -10.75
CA MET A 85 9.40 1.66 -11.91
C MET A 85 10.92 1.52 -11.90
N ASP A 86 11.64 2.47 -11.28
CA ASP A 86 13.09 2.50 -11.18
C ASP A 86 13.59 1.99 -9.82
N GLY A 87 12.76 1.30 -9.07
CA GLY A 87 13.15 0.75 -7.77
C GLY A 87 13.98 -0.54 -7.91
N ASP A 88 14.39 -1.06 -6.77
CA ASP A 88 15.10 -2.34 -6.69
C ASP A 88 14.16 -3.51 -6.89
N ASN A 89 14.61 -4.52 -7.61
CA ASN A 89 13.83 -5.71 -7.91
C ASN A 89 13.50 -6.46 -6.61
N ILE A 90 12.20 -6.58 -6.30
CA ILE A 90 11.74 -7.19 -5.05
C ILE A 90 12.19 -8.64 -4.88
N TYR A 91 12.37 -9.36 -5.99
CA TYR A 91 12.74 -10.78 -5.92
C TYR A 91 14.21 -11.00 -5.56
N LYS A 92 15.01 -9.94 -5.59
CA LYS A 92 16.44 -10.00 -5.25
C LYS A 92 16.73 -9.43 -3.86
N LEU A 93 15.69 -9.06 -3.10
CA LEU A 93 15.84 -8.44 -1.79
C LEU A 93 15.37 -9.38 -0.69
N ALA A 94 16.02 -9.26 0.47
CA ALA A 94 15.51 -9.85 1.70
C ALA A 94 14.58 -8.82 2.33
N LEU A 95 13.27 -9.02 2.20
CA LEU A 95 12.28 -8.09 2.73
C LEU A 95 12.05 -8.34 4.23
N PRO A 96 11.98 -7.29 5.04
CA PRO A 96 11.81 -7.43 6.49
C PRO A 96 10.38 -7.78 6.88
N GLU A 97 10.19 -8.18 8.12
CA GLU A 97 8.87 -8.49 8.68
C GLU A 97 8.11 -7.23 9.11
N SER A 98 8.79 -6.12 9.25
CA SER A 98 8.19 -4.86 9.66
C SER A 98 8.53 -3.74 8.68
N GLY A 99 7.72 -2.71 8.67
CA GLY A 99 7.90 -1.57 7.79
C GLY A 99 6.57 -1.02 7.33
N ILE A 100 6.60 0.05 6.57
CA ILE A 100 5.42 0.64 5.97
C ILE A 100 5.56 0.54 4.46
N LEU A 101 4.67 -0.22 3.82
CA LEU A 101 4.59 -0.34 2.37
C LEU A 101 3.60 0.68 1.84
N VAL A 102 4.10 1.67 1.11
CA VAL A 102 3.26 2.73 0.52
C VAL A 102 2.89 2.36 -0.91
N MET A 103 1.59 2.37 -1.19
CA MET A 103 1.04 2.21 -2.53
C MET A 103 0.46 3.54 -2.99
N GLY A 104 0.70 3.90 -4.23
CA GLY A 104 0.35 5.21 -4.76
C GLY A 104 -0.98 5.27 -5.50
N ASN A 105 -1.33 6.49 -5.91
CA ASN A 105 -2.52 6.77 -6.71
C ASN A 105 -2.50 6.02 -8.03
N GLU A 106 -3.67 5.61 -8.50
CA GLU A 106 -3.83 4.80 -9.72
C GLU A 106 -3.27 5.47 -10.97
N ALA A 107 -3.37 6.79 -11.05
CA ALA A 107 -2.91 7.55 -12.20
C ALA A 107 -1.52 8.16 -12.02
N ASN A 108 -1.22 8.65 -10.81
CA ASN A 108 -0.06 9.49 -10.56
C ASN A 108 1.05 8.81 -9.74
N GLY A 109 0.79 7.61 -9.21
CA GLY A 109 1.74 6.94 -8.33
C GLY A 109 1.85 7.63 -6.97
N ILE A 110 2.99 7.45 -6.31
CA ILE A 110 3.26 8.06 -5.02
C ILE A 110 3.52 9.56 -5.21
N SER A 111 2.90 10.39 -4.38
CA SER A 111 3.07 11.85 -4.46
C SER A 111 4.52 12.28 -4.18
N ASP A 112 4.90 13.44 -4.70
CA ASP A 112 6.26 13.96 -4.48
C ASP A 112 6.57 14.14 -2.98
N THR A 113 5.60 14.61 -2.21
CA THR A 113 5.77 14.80 -0.78
C THR A 113 6.09 13.50 -0.07
N VAL A 114 5.34 12.43 -0.37
CA VAL A 114 5.58 11.11 0.22
C VAL A 114 6.87 10.49 -0.32
N SER A 115 7.16 10.66 -1.62
CA SER A 115 8.39 10.12 -2.23
C SER A 115 9.66 10.62 -1.54
N LYS A 116 9.66 11.84 -1.02
CA LYS A 116 10.82 12.39 -0.30
C LYS A 116 11.06 11.71 1.04
N ILE A 117 10.06 11.01 1.57
CA ILE A 117 10.13 10.34 2.89
C ILE A 117 10.45 8.86 2.72
N VAL A 118 10.17 8.29 1.56
CA VAL A 118 10.46 6.87 1.26
C VAL A 118 11.94 6.58 1.47
N THR A 119 12.23 5.53 2.24
CA THR A 119 13.60 5.12 2.54
C THR A 119 14.11 4.00 1.63
N SER A 120 13.21 3.23 1.02
CA SER A 120 13.57 2.13 0.12
C SER A 120 12.61 2.10 -1.06
N ARG A 121 13.14 2.11 -2.26
CA ARG A 121 12.36 2.09 -3.51
C ARG A 121 12.35 0.66 -4.04
N LEU A 122 11.15 0.11 -4.22
CA LEU A 122 10.94 -1.26 -4.70
C LEU A 122 10.33 -1.24 -6.09
N ALA A 123 10.64 -2.25 -6.87
CA ALA A 123 10.02 -2.44 -8.18
C ALA A 123 9.62 -3.90 -8.38
N ILE A 124 8.44 -4.09 -8.96
CA ILE A 124 8.05 -5.39 -9.50
C ILE A 124 8.62 -5.43 -10.91
N PRO A 125 9.53 -6.36 -11.22
CA PRO A 125 10.18 -6.35 -12.52
C PRO A 125 9.19 -6.69 -13.64
N ARG A 126 9.35 -6.05 -14.78
CA ARG A 126 8.59 -6.35 -15.98
C ARG A 126 9.41 -7.31 -16.85
N PHE A 127 8.82 -8.45 -17.16
CA PHE A 127 9.49 -9.46 -17.99
C PHE A 127 9.06 -9.39 -19.46
N GLY A 128 7.95 -8.74 -19.76
CA GLY A 128 7.46 -8.60 -21.11
C GLY A 128 8.13 -7.45 -21.86
N ALA A 129 7.85 -7.36 -23.19
CA ALA A 129 8.36 -6.28 -24.01
C ALA A 129 7.83 -4.94 -23.52
N LEU A 130 8.75 -4.00 -23.23
CA LEU A 130 8.41 -2.71 -22.68
C LEU A 130 8.07 -1.74 -23.79
N LYS A 131 6.80 -1.38 -23.91
CA LYS A 131 6.31 -0.46 -24.94
C LYS A 131 5.76 0.84 -24.40
N SER A 132 5.51 0.93 -23.09
CA SER A 132 4.83 2.07 -22.53
C SER A 132 5.24 2.29 -21.08
N THR A 133 4.80 3.42 -20.53
CA THR A 133 4.97 3.75 -19.12
C THR A 133 3.86 3.18 -18.25
N GLU A 134 3.02 2.31 -18.78
CA GLU A 134 1.93 1.71 -18.02
C GLU A 134 2.46 0.94 -16.83
N SER A 135 1.83 1.12 -15.68
CA SER A 135 2.11 0.40 -14.46
C SER A 135 1.05 -0.67 -14.21
N LEU A 136 1.33 -1.59 -13.31
CA LEU A 136 0.34 -2.54 -12.86
C LEU A 136 -0.79 -1.82 -12.11
N ASN A 137 -1.99 -2.38 -12.15
CA ASN A 137 -3.07 -1.98 -11.27
C ASN A 137 -2.58 -2.00 -9.82
N VAL A 138 -2.93 -0.99 -9.03
CA VAL A 138 -2.42 -0.82 -7.66
C VAL A 138 -2.80 -1.99 -6.75
N ALA A 139 -4.00 -2.55 -6.88
CA ALA A 139 -4.41 -3.70 -6.08
C ALA A 139 -3.62 -4.95 -6.48
N THR A 140 -3.38 -5.14 -7.78
CA THR A 140 -2.55 -6.23 -8.28
C THR A 140 -1.12 -6.12 -7.76
N ALA A 141 -0.54 -4.94 -7.82
CA ALA A 141 0.79 -4.69 -7.29
C ALA A 141 0.86 -4.97 -5.79
N THR A 142 -0.17 -4.56 -5.05
CA THR A 142 -0.26 -4.83 -3.60
C THR A 142 -0.25 -6.33 -3.32
N ALA A 143 -1.00 -7.12 -4.08
CA ALA A 143 -1.03 -8.58 -3.91
C ALA A 143 0.36 -9.19 -4.10
N ILE A 144 1.07 -8.80 -5.13
CA ILE A 144 2.40 -9.32 -5.43
C ILE A 144 3.38 -8.95 -4.31
N LEU A 145 3.36 -7.68 -3.88
CA LEU A 145 4.26 -7.21 -2.82
C LEU A 145 3.98 -7.86 -1.49
N LEU A 146 2.72 -7.98 -1.08
CA LEU A 146 2.37 -8.63 0.18
C LEU A 146 2.76 -10.10 0.17
N SER A 147 2.57 -10.79 -0.97
CA SER A 147 3.01 -12.16 -1.12
C SER A 147 4.53 -12.29 -0.91
N GLU A 148 5.32 -11.38 -1.47
CA GLU A 148 6.78 -11.40 -1.28
C GLU A 148 7.19 -11.04 0.16
N PHE A 149 6.57 -10.04 0.77
CA PHE A 149 6.88 -9.69 2.16
C PHE A 149 6.58 -10.84 3.13
N LYS A 150 5.56 -11.64 2.82
CA LYS A 150 5.11 -12.73 3.70
C LYS A 150 5.71 -14.11 3.35
N ARG A 151 6.47 -14.18 2.27
CA ARG A 151 7.06 -15.44 1.80
C ARG A 151 8.08 -16.05 2.78
#